data_dbec71c2e9e13b10871f52f11e93f51c
#
_entry.id   dbec71c2e9e13b10871f52f11e93f51c
#
_cell.length_a   1.000
_cell.length_b   1.000
_cell.length_c   1.000
_cell.angle_alpha   90.00
_cell.angle_beta   90.00
_cell.angle_gamma   90.00
#
_symmetry.space_group_name_H-M   'P 1'
#
loop_
_entity.id
_entity.type
_entity.pdbx_description
1 polymer ?
#
loop_
_entity_poly.entity_id
_entity_poly.type
_entity_poly.pdbx_seq_one_letter_code
_entity_poly.pdbx_strand_id
1 'polypeptide(L)'
;PEDERVSAGDAWVSLHKTVRGIDESRVKDCKEDVDTLLVFAGLYSAVLTAFLIESYKNLQEDPQQKIIHILYRISLQITSAGSEPSFNPSLPPPSSTPAFHPSTSDICVNVCWFASLILSLSTASYAMLVKQWLREYLALDSTVPQECIRICHFRYRGLAHWKLFEIAAMLPLILQLSLALFFVGL
;
A
#
# COMPACT_ATOMS: atom_id res chain seq x y z
N PRO A 1 48.89 24.69 28.43
CA PRO A 1 48.51 24.11 27.12
C PRO A 1 48.08 22.65 27.23
N GLU A 2 48.51 21.90 28.22
CA GLU A 2 48.09 20.49 28.39
C GLU A 2 46.71 20.39 29.05
N ASP A 3 46.46 21.20 30.03
CA ASP A 3 45.17 21.32 30.74
C ASP A 3 44.03 21.78 29.80
N GLU A 4 44.32 22.65 28.85
CA GLU A 4 43.38 23.15 27.86
C GLU A 4 43.01 22.08 26.81
N ARG A 5 43.96 21.19 26.46
CA ARG A 5 43.70 20.05 25.55
C ARG A 5 42.89 18.96 26.20
N VAL A 6 43.09 18.68 27.49
CA VAL A 6 42.30 17.71 28.27
C VAL A 6 40.88 18.22 28.41
N SER A 7 40.70 19.52 28.77
CA SER A 7 39.39 20.15 28.84
C SER A 7 38.63 20.16 27.50
N ALA A 8 39.35 20.40 26.39
CA ALA A 8 38.75 20.31 25.05
C ALA A 8 38.37 18.86 24.68
N GLY A 9 39.16 17.87 25.06
CA GLY A 9 38.83 16.46 24.85
C GLY A 9 37.55 16.03 25.56
N ASP A 10 37.41 16.41 26.83
CA ASP A 10 36.23 16.10 27.63
C ASP A 10 34.96 16.80 27.10
N ALA A 11 35.12 18.04 26.62
CA ALA A 11 34.01 18.76 25.97
C ALA A 11 33.54 18.05 24.70
N TRP A 12 34.45 17.54 23.87
CA TRP A 12 34.11 16.77 22.66
C TRP A 12 33.39 15.45 22.97
N VAL A 13 33.82 14.73 24.00
CA VAL A 13 33.18 13.50 24.46
C VAL A 13 31.79 13.77 24.97
N SER A 14 31.63 14.81 25.77
CA SER A 14 30.28 15.23 26.28
C SER A 14 29.35 15.64 25.16
N LEU A 15 29.81 16.46 24.20
CA LEU A 15 29.05 16.87 23.04
C LEU A 15 28.61 15.66 22.19
N HIS A 16 29.57 14.74 21.90
CA HIS A 16 29.27 13.52 21.16
C HIS A 16 28.17 12.68 21.84
N LYS A 17 28.27 12.48 23.17
CA LYS A 17 27.32 11.72 23.94
C LYS A 17 25.92 12.37 23.90
N THR A 18 25.85 13.70 23.98
CA THR A 18 24.58 14.45 23.91
C THR A 18 23.95 14.37 22.53
N VAL A 19 24.71 14.63 21.47
CA VAL A 19 24.23 14.58 20.09
C VAL A 19 23.76 13.16 19.75
N ARG A 20 24.54 12.16 20.06
CA ARG A 20 24.19 10.75 19.84
C ARG A 20 22.92 10.36 20.60
N GLY A 21 22.74 10.78 21.84
CA GLY A 21 21.53 10.51 22.61
C GLY A 21 20.27 11.12 21.99
N ILE A 22 20.37 12.34 21.45
CA ILE A 22 19.26 12.99 20.74
C ILE A 22 18.93 12.26 19.43
N ASP A 23 19.95 11.87 18.67
CA ASP A 23 19.77 11.17 17.40
C ASP A 23 19.19 9.76 17.62
N GLU A 24 19.70 9.02 18.61
CA GLU A 24 19.17 7.70 18.97
C GLU A 24 17.71 7.77 19.40
N SER A 25 17.32 8.78 20.20
CA SER A 25 15.92 8.98 20.60
C SER A 25 15.03 9.24 19.38
N ARG A 26 15.42 10.19 18.51
CA ARG A 26 14.65 10.52 17.30
C ARG A 26 14.50 9.34 16.35
N VAL A 27 15.55 8.58 16.17
CA VAL A 27 15.52 7.39 15.30
C VAL A 27 14.64 6.31 15.90
N LYS A 28 14.70 6.13 17.25
CA LYS A 28 13.85 5.18 17.95
C LYS A 28 12.37 5.54 17.79
N ASP A 29 12.00 6.79 18.05
CA ASP A 29 10.62 7.26 17.92
C ASP A 29 10.10 7.07 16.48
N CYS A 30 10.89 7.49 15.49
CA CYS A 30 10.55 7.30 14.08
C CYS A 30 10.40 5.82 13.69
N LYS A 31 11.23 4.94 14.25
CA LYS A 31 11.14 3.49 14.02
C LYS A 31 9.88 2.88 14.62
N GLU A 32 9.48 3.30 15.82
CA GLU A 32 8.24 2.85 16.48
C GLU A 32 7.01 3.29 15.69
N ASP A 33 7.00 4.54 15.18
CA ASP A 33 5.95 5.04 14.30
C ASP A 33 5.85 4.23 13.00
N VAL A 34 6.98 3.96 12.36
CA VAL A 34 7.03 3.15 11.14
C VAL A 34 6.57 1.71 11.39
N ASP A 35 6.91 1.12 12.52
CA ASP A 35 6.46 -0.24 12.88
C ASP A 35 4.94 -0.29 13.07
N THR A 36 4.38 0.71 13.72
CA THR A 36 2.91 0.86 13.89
C THR A 36 2.21 1.01 12.53
N LEU A 37 2.77 1.84 11.64
CA LEU A 37 2.25 2.01 10.28
C LEU A 37 2.28 0.72 9.47
N LEU A 38 3.36 -0.06 9.57
CA LEU A 38 3.49 -1.33 8.87
C LEU A 38 2.43 -2.35 9.32
N VAL A 39 2.18 -2.45 10.62
CA VAL A 39 1.14 -3.34 11.16
C VAL A 39 -0.23 -2.90 10.67
N PHE A 40 -0.54 -1.61 10.75
CA PHE A 40 -1.81 -1.07 10.28
C PHE A 40 -1.99 -1.28 8.76
N ALA A 41 -0.98 -0.97 7.95
CA ALA A 41 -1.03 -1.17 6.50
C ALA A 41 -1.25 -2.63 6.12
N GLY A 42 -0.63 -3.57 6.85
CA GLY A 42 -0.83 -5.00 6.64
C GLY A 42 -2.25 -5.46 6.92
N LEU A 43 -2.80 -5.09 8.09
CA LEU A 43 -4.18 -5.42 8.47
C LEU A 43 -5.19 -4.78 7.53
N TYR A 44 -4.99 -3.51 7.19
CA TYR A 44 -5.83 -2.76 6.27
C TYR A 44 -5.84 -3.39 4.87
N SER A 45 -4.65 -3.75 4.34
CA SER A 45 -4.55 -4.41 3.03
C SER A 45 -5.27 -5.76 3.00
N ALA A 46 -5.24 -6.52 4.10
CA ALA A 46 -5.95 -7.80 4.20
C ALA A 46 -7.47 -7.61 4.12
N VAL A 47 -8.02 -6.64 4.88
CA VAL A 47 -9.44 -6.30 4.83
C VAL A 47 -9.85 -5.83 3.44
N LEU A 48 -9.08 -4.93 2.87
CA LEU A 48 -9.35 -4.34 1.55
C LEU A 48 -9.33 -5.40 0.44
N THR A 49 -8.42 -6.37 0.53
CA THR A 49 -8.36 -7.49 -0.40
C THR A 49 -9.63 -8.34 -0.36
N ALA A 50 -10.21 -8.57 0.82
CA ALA A 50 -11.47 -9.31 0.96
C ALA A 50 -12.63 -8.60 0.26
N PHE A 51 -12.76 -7.29 0.45
CA PHE A 51 -13.76 -6.46 -0.25
C PHE A 51 -13.55 -6.45 -1.76
N LEU A 52 -12.29 -6.35 -2.18
CA LEU A 52 -11.93 -6.31 -3.59
C LEU A 52 -12.30 -7.62 -4.32
N ILE A 53 -12.04 -8.77 -3.70
CA ILE A 53 -12.40 -10.08 -4.25
C ILE A 53 -13.91 -10.19 -4.42
N GLU A 54 -14.69 -9.71 -3.44
CA GLU A 54 -16.15 -9.75 -3.53
C GLU A 54 -16.69 -8.82 -4.62
N SER A 55 -16.20 -7.58 -4.66
CA SER A 55 -16.60 -6.60 -5.68
C SER A 55 -16.20 -7.00 -7.10
N TYR A 56 -15.06 -7.68 -7.25
CA TYR A 56 -14.60 -8.15 -8.55
C TYR A 56 -15.54 -9.16 -9.20
N LYS A 57 -16.32 -9.91 -8.40
CA LYS A 57 -17.35 -10.81 -8.91
C LYS A 57 -18.44 -10.07 -9.67
N ASN A 58 -18.77 -8.85 -9.25
CA ASN A 58 -19.80 -8.02 -9.91
C ASN A 58 -19.34 -7.51 -11.30
N LEU A 59 -18.01 -7.51 -11.57
CA LEU A 59 -17.49 -7.19 -12.89
C LEU A 59 -17.51 -8.36 -13.87
N GLN A 60 -17.76 -9.57 -13.38
CA GLN A 60 -17.83 -10.77 -14.22
C GLN A 60 -19.29 -11.13 -14.50
N GLU A 61 -19.52 -11.66 -15.67
CA GLU A 61 -20.82 -12.24 -16.01
C GLU A 61 -21.12 -13.43 -15.09
N ASP A 62 -22.26 -13.39 -14.42
CA ASP A 62 -22.67 -14.45 -13.50
C ASP A 62 -22.77 -15.80 -14.23
N PRO A 63 -21.95 -16.78 -13.92
CA PRO A 63 -21.98 -18.09 -14.55
C PRO A 63 -23.30 -18.82 -14.31
N GLN A 64 -24.04 -18.52 -13.24
CA GLN A 64 -25.34 -19.10 -12.98
C GLN A 64 -26.38 -18.58 -13.96
N GLN A 65 -26.37 -17.30 -14.30
CA GLN A 65 -27.26 -16.75 -15.32
C GLN A 65 -26.97 -17.34 -16.70
N LYS A 66 -25.70 -17.55 -17.04
CA LYS A 66 -25.34 -18.28 -18.27
C LYS A 66 -25.93 -19.69 -18.32
N ILE A 67 -25.80 -20.44 -17.24
CA ILE A 67 -26.33 -21.80 -17.14
C ILE A 67 -27.85 -21.78 -17.27
N ILE A 68 -28.55 -20.91 -16.57
CA ILE A 68 -30.02 -20.75 -16.65
C ILE A 68 -30.41 -20.43 -18.09
N HIS A 69 -29.75 -19.52 -18.77
CA HIS A 69 -30.00 -19.14 -20.14
C HIS A 69 -29.80 -20.30 -21.11
N ILE A 70 -28.74 -21.08 -20.94
CA ILE A 70 -28.47 -22.29 -21.75
C ILE A 70 -29.54 -23.34 -21.50
N LEU A 71 -29.93 -23.62 -20.25
CA LEU A 71 -30.97 -24.57 -19.91
C LEU A 71 -32.33 -24.16 -20.50
N TYR A 72 -32.67 -22.87 -20.43
CA TYR A 72 -33.90 -22.34 -21.05
C TYR A 72 -33.89 -22.55 -22.57
N ARG A 73 -32.78 -22.29 -23.23
CA ARG A 73 -32.63 -22.55 -24.68
C ARG A 73 -32.78 -24.04 -25.03
N ILE A 74 -32.19 -24.93 -24.26
CA ILE A 74 -32.29 -26.38 -24.44
C ILE A 74 -33.76 -26.79 -24.26
N SER A 75 -34.44 -26.29 -23.22
CA SER A 75 -35.87 -26.54 -22.98
C SER A 75 -36.73 -26.12 -24.17
N LEU A 76 -36.49 -24.93 -24.73
CA LEU A 76 -37.18 -24.47 -25.93
C LEU A 76 -36.92 -25.37 -27.15
N GLN A 77 -35.69 -25.83 -27.35
CA GLN A 77 -35.37 -26.73 -28.45
C GLN A 77 -36.04 -28.09 -28.31
N ILE A 78 -36.12 -28.64 -27.10
CA ILE A 78 -36.83 -29.91 -26.86
C ILE A 78 -38.32 -29.76 -27.12
N THR A 79 -38.93 -28.66 -26.69
CA THR A 79 -40.35 -28.37 -26.89
C THR A 79 -40.67 -28.19 -28.39
N SER A 80 -39.77 -27.54 -29.13
CA SER A 80 -39.93 -27.36 -30.57
C SER A 80 -39.69 -28.64 -31.41
N ALA A 81 -38.83 -29.55 -30.89
CA ALA A 81 -38.60 -30.84 -31.55
C ALA A 81 -39.77 -31.84 -31.46
N GLY A 82 -40.69 -31.64 -30.51
CA GLY A 82 -41.91 -32.43 -30.36
C GLY A 82 -43.12 -31.94 -31.17
N SER A 83 -43.05 -30.81 -31.84
CA SER A 83 -44.08 -30.24 -32.70
C SER A 83 -43.57 -30.18 -34.14
N GLU A 84 -44.46 -30.48 -35.12
CA GLU A 84 -44.18 -30.34 -36.56
C GLU A 84 -43.36 -29.07 -36.86
N PRO A 85 -42.45 -29.06 -37.83
CA PRO A 85 -41.54 -27.95 -38.08
C PRO A 85 -42.30 -26.73 -38.66
N SER A 86 -43.05 -26.06 -37.85
CA SER A 86 -43.53 -24.71 -38.13
C SER A 86 -42.38 -23.76 -37.89
N PHE A 87 -41.71 -23.41 -38.99
CA PHE A 87 -40.67 -22.38 -39.01
C PHE A 87 -41.26 -21.04 -38.56
N ASN A 88 -41.18 -20.76 -37.28
CA ASN A 88 -41.65 -19.49 -36.72
C ASN A 88 -40.51 -18.48 -36.80
N PRO A 89 -40.52 -17.53 -37.76
CA PRO A 89 -39.42 -16.59 -37.98
C PRO A 89 -39.26 -15.54 -36.88
N SER A 90 -40.07 -15.63 -35.81
CA SER A 90 -40.02 -14.70 -34.67
C SER A 90 -39.09 -15.14 -33.54
N LEU A 91 -38.38 -16.27 -33.66
CA LEU A 91 -37.32 -16.56 -32.68
C LEU A 91 -36.10 -15.72 -32.99
N PRO A 92 -35.60 -14.89 -32.07
CA PRO A 92 -34.39 -14.12 -32.29
C PRO A 92 -33.23 -15.06 -32.59
N PRO A 93 -32.34 -14.71 -33.53
CA PRO A 93 -31.20 -15.55 -33.91
C PRO A 93 -30.33 -15.87 -32.69
N PRO A 94 -29.66 -17.02 -32.66
CA PRO A 94 -28.89 -17.50 -31.51
C PRO A 94 -27.69 -16.60 -31.08
N SER A 95 -27.47 -15.51 -31.79
CA SER A 95 -26.38 -14.56 -31.57
C SER A 95 -26.76 -13.33 -30.73
N SER A 96 -27.98 -13.18 -30.26
CA SER A 96 -28.40 -12.02 -29.47
C SER A 96 -28.43 -12.32 -27.96
N THR A 97 -27.38 -12.92 -27.41
CA THR A 97 -27.17 -12.73 -25.97
C THR A 97 -26.79 -11.27 -25.76
N PRO A 98 -27.54 -10.50 -24.98
CA PRO A 98 -27.11 -9.14 -24.67
C PRO A 98 -25.68 -9.21 -24.08
N ALA A 99 -24.73 -8.50 -24.69
CA ALA A 99 -23.38 -8.45 -24.18
C ALA A 99 -23.43 -7.92 -22.73
N PHE A 100 -22.84 -8.64 -21.80
CA PHE A 100 -22.73 -8.21 -20.41
C PHE A 100 -21.89 -6.93 -20.37
N HIS A 101 -22.47 -5.84 -19.88
CA HIS A 101 -21.79 -4.59 -19.62
C HIS A 101 -21.84 -4.32 -18.12
N PRO A 102 -20.67 -4.36 -17.43
CA PRO A 102 -20.62 -4.01 -16.00
C PRO A 102 -21.10 -2.57 -15.80
N SER A 103 -21.75 -2.30 -14.68
CA SER A 103 -22.18 -0.95 -14.34
C SER A 103 -20.98 -0.02 -14.20
N THR A 104 -21.08 1.21 -14.66
CA THR A 104 -20.04 2.24 -14.47
C THR A 104 -19.75 2.45 -12.98
N SER A 105 -20.74 2.32 -12.12
CA SER A 105 -20.59 2.39 -10.66
C SER A 105 -19.66 1.28 -10.15
N ASP A 106 -19.88 0.03 -10.58
CA ASP A 106 -19.07 -1.11 -10.14
C ASP A 106 -17.62 -0.97 -10.61
N ILE A 107 -17.40 -0.42 -11.79
CA ILE A 107 -16.06 -0.11 -12.30
C ILE A 107 -15.39 0.96 -11.42
N CYS A 108 -16.08 2.06 -11.11
CA CYS A 108 -15.54 3.14 -10.28
C CYS A 108 -15.17 2.66 -8.87
N VAL A 109 -16.04 1.89 -8.23
CA VAL A 109 -15.80 1.30 -6.90
C VAL A 109 -14.54 0.44 -6.91
N ASN A 110 -14.43 -0.47 -7.90
CA ASN A 110 -13.26 -1.33 -8.02
C ASN A 110 -11.97 -0.52 -8.27
N VAL A 111 -12.01 0.50 -9.11
CA VAL A 111 -10.85 1.38 -9.36
C VAL A 111 -10.41 2.07 -8.07
N CYS A 112 -11.35 2.62 -7.28
CA CYS A 112 -11.04 3.25 -6.00
C CYS A 112 -10.39 2.27 -5.02
N TRP A 113 -10.92 1.05 -4.93
CA TRP A 113 -10.38 0.04 -4.01
C TRP A 113 -9.02 -0.51 -4.46
N PHE A 114 -8.81 -0.72 -5.77
CA PHE A 114 -7.49 -1.08 -6.30
C PHE A 114 -6.46 0.03 -6.06
N ALA A 115 -6.84 1.29 -6.32
CA ALA A 115 -5.96 2.43 -6.06
C ALA A 115 -5.59 2.52 -4.57
N SER A 116 -6.58 2.33 -3.68
CA SER A 116 -6.38 2.27 -2.24
C SER A 116 -5.40 1.15 -1.84
N LEU A 117 -5.55 -0.06 -2.40
CA LEU A 117 -4.64 -1.17 -2.13
C LEU A 117 -3.21 -0.87 -2.58
N ILE A 118 -3.04 -0.33 -3.79
CA ILE A 118 -1.73 0.06 -4.33
C ILE A 118 -1.06 1.11 -3.43
N LEU A 119 -1.80 2.14 -3.00
CA LEU A 119 -1.28 3.17 -2.10
C LEU A 119 -0.85 2.59 -0.75
N SER A 120 -1.65 1.70 -0.15
CA SER A 120 -1.32 1.04 1.11
C SER A 120 -0.04 0.21 1.01
N LEU A 121 0.08 -0.63 -0.03
CA LEU A 121 1.26 -1.47 -0.26
C LEU A 121 2.50 -0.63 -0.58
N SER A 122 2.35 0.45 -1.36
CA SER A 122 3.43 1.39 -1.63
C SER A 122 3.91 2.05 -0.35
N THR A 123 2.99 2.50 0.51
CA THR A 123 3.32 3.09 1.81
C THR A 123 4.09 2.10 2.68
N ALA A 124 3.67 0.84 2.76
CA ALA A 124 4.38 -0.20 3.50
C ALA A 124 5.80 -0.43 2.94
N SER A 125 5.97 -0.45 1.61
CA SER A 125 7.27 -0.60 0.97
C SER A 125 8.22 0.55 1.30
N TYR A 126 7.73 1.80 1.22
CA TYR A 126 8.52 2.98 1.61
C TYR A 126 8.84 2.98 3.10
N ALA A 127 7.92 2.59 3.96
CA ALA A 127 8.14 2.44 5.39
C ALA A 127 9.28 1.46 5.70
N MET A 128 9.35 0.33 5.00
CA MET A 128 10.47 -0.62 5.13
C MET A 128 11.80 -0.02 4.70
N LEU A 129 11.84 0.75 3.60
CA LEU A 129 13.04 1.44 3.15
C LEU A 129 13.51 2.47 4.18
N VAL A 130 12.61 3.29 4.71
CA VAL A 130 12.92 4.26 5.78
C VAL A 130 13.53 3.54 6.98
N LYS A 131 12.93 2.43 7.43
CA LYS A 131 13.45 1.63 8.54
C LYS A 131 14.84 1.06 8.28
N GLN A 132 15.10 0.61 7.05
CA GLN A 132 16.43 0.12 6.65
C GLN A 132 17.48 1.24 6.69
N TRP A 133 17.14 2.43 6.20
CA TRP A 133 18.02 3.59 6.22
C TRP A 133 18.31 4.10 7.62
N LEU A 134 17.28 4.12 8.50
CA LEU A 134 17.46 4.47 9.92
C LEU A 134 18.38 3.49 10.65
N ARG A 135 18.32 2.21 10.31
CA ARG A 135 19.24 1.19 10.86
C ARG A 135 20.65 1.43 10.43
N GLU A 136 20.88 1.70 9.14
CA GLU A 136 22.20 1.97 8.59
C GLU A 136 22.80 3.26 9.16
N TYR A 137 21.96 4.26 9.45
CA TYR A 137 22.40 5.50 10.08
C TYR A 137 23.00 5.27 11.47
N LEU A 138 22.40 4.40 12.28
CA LEU A 138 22.87 4.09 13.64
C LEU A 138 24.03 3.06 13.68
N ALA A 139 24.26 2.31 12.60
CA ALA A 139 25.21 1.18 12.57
C ALA A 139 26.69 1.62 12.64
N LEU A 140 26.99 2.93 12.63
CA LEU A 140 28.37 3.41 12.69
C LEU A 140 28.82 3.61 14.13
N ASP A 141 29.69 2.73 14.51
CA ASP A 141 30.51 2.86 15.72
C ASP A 141 31.95 3.23 15.33
N SER A 142 32.31 4.50 15.50
CA SER A 142 33.69 4.97 15.34
C SER A 142 34.31 5.14 16.71
N THR A 143 35.51 4.58 16.89
CA THR A 143 36.25 4.62 18.16
C THR A 143 36.78 6.01 18.50
N VAL A 144 36.81 6.93 17.52
CA VAL A 144 37.34 8.30 17.71
C VAL A 144 36.19 9.30 17.74
N PRO A 145 35.93 9.99 18.88
CA PRO A 145 34.78 10.90 19.05
C PRO A 145 34.74 12.04 18.03
N GLN A 146 35.87 12.61 17.64
CA GLN A 146 35.94 13.70 16.67
C GLN A 146 35.57 13.25 15.25
N GLU A 147 36.03 12.08 14.81
CA GLU A 147 35.64 11.51 13.51
C GLU A 147 34.22 11.10 13.49
N CYS A 148 33.68 10.55 14.59
CA CYS A 148 32.29 10.18 14.71
C CYS A 148 31.36 11.39 14.52
N ILE A 149 31.65 12.53 15.18
CA ILE A 149 30.86 13.76 14.99
C ILE A 149 30.94 14.25 13.55
N ARG A 150 32.10 14.22 12.92
CA ARG A 150 32.26 14.64 11.53
C ARG A 150 31.46 13.75 10.55
N ILE A 151 31.50 12.45 10.76
CA ILE A 151 30.75 11.47 9.96
C ILE A 151 29.25 11.61 10.22
N CYS A 152 28.83 11.74 11.47
CA CYS A 152 27.44 11.99 11.84
C CYS A 152 26.90 13.28 11.20
N HIS A 153 27.67 14.38 11.26
CA HIS A 153 27.28 15.63 10.62
C HIS A 153 27.19 15.50 9.10
N PHE A 154 28.13 14.81 8.45
CA PHE A 154 28.08 14.55 7.01
C PHE A 154 26.87 13.70 6.63
N ARG A 155 26.55 12.66 7.39
CA ARG A 155 25.38 11.79 7.16
C ARG A 155 24.08 12.50 7.50
N TYR A 156 24.01 13.25 8.58
CA TYR A 156 22.84 14.08 8.89
C TYR A 156 22.54 15.06 7.75
N ARG A 157 23.57 15.68 7.19
CA ARG A 157 23.42 16.53 6.00
C ARG A 157 22.95 15.74 4.78
N GLY A 158 23.39 14.49 4.61
CA GLY A 158 22.87 13.56 3.62
C GLY A 158 21.39 13.24 3.87
N LEU A 159 21.01 12.82 5.08
CA LEU A 159 19.63 12.55 5.47
C LEU A 159 18.72 13.78 5.31
N ALA A 160 19.21 14.96 5.72
CA ALA A 160 18.49 16.22 5.54
C ALA A 160 18.34 16.59 4.06
N HIS A 161 19.36 16.32 3.22
CA HIS A 161 19.29 16.51 1.78
C HIS A 161 18.26 15.59 1.11
N TRP A 162 18.17 14.35 1.55
CA TRP A 162 17.19 13.36 1.07
C TRP A 162 15.83 13.48 1.76
N LYS A 163 15.67 14.44 2.69
CA LYS A 163 14.41 14.72 3.38
C LYS A 163 13.76 13.47 4.00
N LEU A 164 14.57 12.54 4.51
CA LEU A 164 14.10 11.24 5.00
C LEU A 164 13.02 11.38 6.07
N PHE A 165 13.19 12.30 7.01
CA PHE A 165 12.18 12.56 8.04
C PHE A 165 10.90 13.17 7.48
N GLU A 166 10.98 13.99 6.43
CA GLU A 166 9.80 14.50 5.74
C GLU A 166 9.06 13.36 5.02
N ILE A 167 9.80 12.45 4.36
CA ILE A 167 9.21 11.26 3.74
C ILE A 167 8.53 10.39 4.80
N ALA A 168 9.19 10.14 5.94
CA ALA A 168 8.59 9.37 7.04
C ALA A 168 7.29 10.03 7.55
N ALA A 169 7.27 11.35 7.69
CA ALA A 169 6.09 12.11 8.12
C ALA A 169 4.95 12.11 7.09
N MET A 170 5.26 11.90 5.79
CA MET A 170 4.24 11.81 4.73
C MET A 170 3.58 10.42 4.65
N LEU A 171 4.22 9.35 5.15
CA LEU A 171 3.69 8.00 5.08
C LEU A 171 2.31 7.85 5.74
N PRO A 172 2.05 8.38 6.95
CA PRO A 172 0.72 8.35 7.56
C PRO A 172 -0.34 9.05 6.70
N LEU A 173 0.02 10.17 6.07
CA LEU A 173 -0.92 10.94 5.22
C LEU A 173 -1.30 10.16 3.96
N ILE A 174 -0.36 9.46 3.33
CA ILE A 174 -0.64 8.61 2.16
C ILE A 174 -1.55 7.45 2.57
N LEU A 175 -1.31 6.84 3.73
CA LEU A 175 -2.16 5.77 4.25
C LEU A 175 -3.56 6.27 4.56
N GLN A 176 -3.69 7.50 5.11
CA GLN A 176 -4.98 8.15 5.35
C GLN A 176 -5.73 8.43 4.03
N LEU A 177 -5.01 8.87 3.00
CA LEU A 177 -5.59 9.04 1.65
C LEU A 177 -6.09 7.71 1.09
N SER A 178 -5.31 6.64 1.26
CA SER A 178 -5.74 5.29 0.88
C SER A 178 -7.05 4.89 1.57
N LEU A 179 -7.15 5.13 2.88
CA LEU A 179 -8.35 4.88 3.66
C LEU A 179 -9.55 5.71 3.18
N ALA A 180 -9.32 6.98 2.85
CA ALA A 180 -10.37 7.85 2.29
C ALA A 180 -10.89 7.33 0.95
N LEU A 181 -10.01 6.87 0.05
CA LEU A 181 -10.40 6.26 -1.23
C LEU A 181 -11.24 4.99 -1.03
N PHE A 182 -10.91 4.18 -0.04
CA PHE A 182 -11.72 3.00 0.30
C PHE A 182 -13.13 3.40 0.72
N PHE A 183 -13.29 4.40 1.60
CA PHE A 183 -14.60 4.87 2.03
C PHE A 183 -15.41 5.53 0.92
N VAL A 184 -14.77 6.16 -0.05
CA VAL A 184 -15.45 6.71 -1.23
C VAL A 184 -16.05 5.59 -2.09
N GLY A 185 -15.40 4.42 -2.12
CA GLY A 185 -15.90 3.27 -2.85
C GLY A 185 -16.92 2.41 -2.07
N LEU A 186 -17.09 2.64 -0.78
CA LEU A 186 -18.01 1.90 0.08
C LEU A 186 -19.43 2.45 -0.02
#